data_01d68e5f6e228e1bc9de6807027398c0
#
_entry.id   01d68e5f6e228e1bc9de6807027398c0
#
_cell.length_a   1.000
_cell.length_b   1.000
_cell.length_c   1.000
_cell.angle_alpha   90.00
_cell.angle_beta   90.00
_cell.angle_gamma   90.00
#
_symmetry.space_group_name_H-M   'P 1'
#
loop_
_entity.id
_entity.type
_entity.pdbx_description
1 polymer ?
#
loop_
_entity_poly.entity_id
_entity_poly.type
_entity_poly.pdbx_seq_one_letter_code
_entity_poly.pdbx_strand_id
1 'polypeptide(L)'
;VDSLMNHVVGRSVVELPHKSDLLTNWVSDITLDIIKDLSGYKVDLAIMNKGGIRCAMPAGDITEGLLDSMFPFDNRYMVLEMSGKDLLEALNVMASRGGDALSRGMMVTYDKSGKVLSAKLKGKKIDPKKMYKVATIDYLANGGDYMVPLTRAKRLYEDEQKYGIHVLNYVKELTAAGKQIKSVNEQRMQCK
;
A
#
# COMPACT_ATOMS: atom_id res chain seq x y z
N VAL A 1 -18.28 23.57 -0.02
CA VAL A 1 -18.09 22.13 -0.13
C VAL A 1 -17.65 21.74 -1.54
N ASP A 2 -18.43 22.14 -2.55
CA ASP A 2 -18.11 21.81 -3.94
C ASP A 2 -16.81 22.46 -4.42
N SER A 3 -16.50 23.68 -3.95
CA SER A 3 -15.27 24.37 -4.30
C SER A 3 -14.02 23.65 -3.80
N LEU A 4 -14.08 23.05 -2.60
CA LEU A 4 -12.97 22.25 -2.04
C LEU A 4 -12.80 20.94 -2.83
N MET A 5 -13.91 20.27 -3.14
CA MET A 5 -13.89 19.00 -3.89
C MET A 5 -13.35 19.18 -5.30
N ASN A 6 -13.55 20.34 -5.92
CA ASN A 6 -13.04 20.65 -7.26
C ASN A 6 -11.65 21.30 -7.23
N HIS A 7 -11.08 21.51 -6.04
CA HIS A 7 -9.76 22.10 -5.91
C HIS A 7 -8.68 21.13 -6.44
N VAL A 8 -7.87 21.61 -7.39
CA VAL A 8 -6.73 20.84 -7.92
C VAL A 8 -5.61 20.85 -6.90
N VAL A 9 -5.21 19.68 -6.46
CA VAL A 9 -4.15 19.51 -5.44
C VAL A 9 -2.85 18.97 -6.02
N GLY A 10 -2.91 18.43 -7.24
CA GLY A 10 -1.71 17.90 -7.90
C GLY A 10 -1.96 17.49 -9.33
N ARG A 11 -0.97 16.85 -9.92
CA ARG A 11 -1.05 16.29 -11.28
C ARG A 11 -0.38 14.93 -11.31
N SER A 12 -0.95 14.02 -12.11
CA SER A 12 -0.33 12.72 -12.41
C SER A 12 0.27 12.76 -13.81
N VAL A 13 1.50 12.25 -13.95
CA VAL A 13 2.22 12.18 -15.23
C VAL A 13 1.44 11.34 -16.23
N VAL A 14 0.93 10.18 -15.78
CA VAL A 14 0.15 9.25 -16.60
C VAL A 14 -1.06 8.77 -15.81
N GLU A 15 -2.01 8.14 -16.53
CA GLU A 15 -3.10 7.43 -15.86
C GLU A 15 -2.55 6.26 -15.04
N LEU A 16 -3.06 6.10 -13.82
CA LEU A 16 -2.86 4.91 -13.01
C LEU A 16 -4.18 4.12 -13.02
N PRO A 17 -4.33 3.15 -13.94
CA PRO A 17 -5.61 2.45 -14.12
C PRO A 17 -6.05 1.68 -12.86
N HIS A 18 -7.37 1.58 -12.69
CA HIS A 18 -7.95 0.87 -11.55
C HIS A 18 -7.45 -0.58 -11.52
N LYS A 19 -7.00 -1.02 -10.34
CA LYS A 19 -6.44 -2.36 -10.10
C LYS A 19 -5.13 -2.68 -10.84
N SER A 20 -4.54 -1.69 -11.51
CA SER A 20 -3.26 -1.87 -12.19
C SER A 20 -2.08 -1.90 -11.20
N ASP A 21 -0.96 -2.47 -11.66
CA ASP A 21 0.29 -2.41 -10.90
C ASP A 21 0.75 -0.96 -10.67
N LEU A 22 0.56 -0.08 -11.65
CA LEU A 22 0.87 1.33 -11.49
C LEU A 22 0.17 1.94 -10.29
N LEU A 23 -1.11 1.67 -10.12
CA LEU A 23 -1.90 2.24 -9.03
C LEU A 23 -1.57 1.60 -7.69
N THR A 24 -1.52 0.26 -7.63
CA THR A 24 -1.21 -0.44 -6.38
C THR A 24 0.21 -0.17 -5.91
N ASN A 25 1.17 -0.06 -6.83
CA ASN A 25 2.54 0.30 -6.49
C ASN A 25 2.63 1.70 -5.91
N TRP A 26 1.94 2.67 -6.53
CA TRP A 26 1.94 4.04 -6.02
C TRP A 26 1.36 4.11 -4.61
N VAL A 27 0.20 3.51 -4.39
CA VAL A 27 -0.46 3.53 -3.07
C VAL A 27 0.42 2.86 -2.00
N SER A 28 1.04 1.72 -2.33
CA SER A 28 1.90 1.02 -1.39
C SER A 28 3.19 1.78 -1.10
N ASP A 29 3.78 2.40 -2.12
CA ASP A 29 5.02 3.16 -1.96
C ASP A 29 4.82 4.41 -1.14
N ILE A 30 3.76 5.19 -1.38
CA ILE A 30 3.47 6.36 -0.56
C ILE A 30 3.09 5.98 0.87
N THR A 31 2.40 4.85 1.06
CA THR A 31 2.08 4.34 2.38
C THR A 31 3.36 4.08 3.18
N LEU A 32 4.35 3.44 2.56
CA LEU A 32 5.65 3.19 3.17
C LEU A 32 6.32 4.50 3.62
N ASP A 33 6.34 5.50 2.73
CA ASP A 33 6.99 6.78 3.00
C ASP A 33 6.24 7.60 4.07
N ILE A 34 4.91 7.67 3.96
CA ILE A 34 4.07 8.41 4.90
C ILE A 34 4.20 7.82 6.32
N ILE A 35 4.11 6.50 6.43
CA ILE A 35 4.14 5.84 7.74
C ILE A 35 5.52 5.96 8.39
N LYS A 36 6.60 5.91 7.62
CA LYS A 36 7.94 6.17 8.15
C LYS A 36 8.01 7.53 8.84
N ASP A 37 7.47 8.56 8.19
CA ASP A 37 7.46 9.92 8.75
C ASP A 37 6.54 10.04 9.96
N LEU A 38 5.33 9.49 9.89
CA LEU A 38 4.35 9.57 10.97
C LEU A 38 4.79 8.83 12.23
N SER A 39 5.30 7.60 12.05
CA SER A 39 5.56 6.70 13.17
C SER A 39 6.98 6.79 13.71
N GLY A 40 7.94 7.23 12.90
CA GLY A 40 9.36 7.20 13.22
C GLY A 40 9.99 5.81 13.19
N TYR A 41 9.21 4.77 12.90
CA TYR A 41 9.74 3.41 12.79
C TYR A 41 10.45 3.18 11.46
N LYS A 42 11.48 2.33 11.49
CA LYS A 42 12.12 1.82 10.27
C LYS A 42 11.26 0.69 9.71
N VAL A 43 10.31 1.04 8.87
CA VAL A 43 9.39 0.08 8.27
C VAL A 43 10.07 -0.62 7.11
N ASP A 44 9.95 -1.95 7.05
CA ASP A 44 10.59 -2.76 6.02
C ASP A 44 9.78 -2.79 4.71
N LEU A 45 8.48 -2.88 4.81
CA LEU A 45 7.58 -2.97 3.66
C LEU A 45 6.17 -2.48 4.02
N ALA A 46 5.37 -2.25 2.98
CA ALA A 46 3.94 -1.95 3.15
C ALA A 46 3.11 -3.00 2.42
N ILE A 47 2.00 -3.38 3.03
CA ILE A 47 0.96 -4.23 2.45
C ILE A 47 -0.33 -3.42 2.43
N MET A 48 -0.90 -3.27 1.24
CA MET A 48 -2.20 -2.63 1.04
C MET A 48 -3.11 -3.56 0.26
N ASN A 49 -4.32 -3.15 -0.02
CA ASN A 49 -5.26 -3.99 -0.77
C ASN A 49 -5.89 -3.22 -1.94
N LYS A 50 -6.01 -3.89 -3.08
CA LYS A 50 -6.62 -3.33 -4.29
C LYS A 50 -8.06 -2.87 -4.04
N GLY A 51 -8.81 -3.66 -3.27
CA GLY A 51 -10.21 -3.37 -2.98
C GLY A 51 -10.44 -2.07 -2.23
N GLY A 52 -9.44 -1.57 -1.51
CA GLY A 52 -9.49 -0.28 -0.80
C GLY A 52 -9.28 0.93 -1.71
N ILE A 53 -8.80 0.72 -2.94
CA ILE A 53 -8.57 1.78 -3.93
C ILE A 53 -9.73 1.72 -4.91
N ARG A 54 -10.67 2.67 -4.82
CA ARG A 54 -11.99 2.52 -5.43
C ARG A 54 -12.12 2.95 -6.89
N CYS A 55 -11.16 3.71 -7.39
CA CYS A 55 -11.16 4.11 -8.81
C CYS A 55 -9.74 4.43 -9.29
N ALA A 56 -9.62 4.59 -10.61
CA ALA A 56 -8.36 4.96 -11.25
C ALA A 56 -7.95 6.39 -10.88
N MET A 57 -6.65 6.67 -10.97
CA MET A 57 -6.15 8.03 -10.97
C MET A 57 -5.93 8.46 -12.44
N PRO A 58 -6.62 9.50 -12.93
CA PRO A 58 -6.44 9.94 -14.32
C PRO A 58 -5.09 10.64 -14.51
N ALA A 59 -4.63 10.72 -15.75
CA ALA A 59 -3.54 11.61 -16.12
C ALA A 59 -3.99 13.07 -15.99
N GLY A 60 -3.07 13.96 -15.67
CA GLY A 60 -3.36 15.39 -15.58
C GLY A 60 -3.80 15.82 -14.18
N ASP A 61 -4.71 16.78 -14.11
CA ASP A 61 -5.12 17.40 -12.84
C ASP A 61 -5.81 16.43 -11.91
N ILE A 62 -5.39 16.44 -10.65
CA ILE A 62 -5.96 15.61 -9.57
C ILE A 62 -6.63 16.55 -8.58
N THR A 63 -7.92 16.32 -8.33
CA THR A 63 -8.69 17.11 -7.37
C THR A 63 -8.79 16.45 -6.01
N GLU A 64 -9.11 17.25 -5.00
CA GLU A 64 -9.37 16.73 -3.66
C GLU A 64 -10.54 15.72 -3.67
N GLY A 65 -11.61 16.03 -4.40
CA GLY A 65 -12.78 15.14 -4.52
C GLY A 65 -12.44 13.80 -5.17
N LEU A 66 -11.53 13.80 -6.15
CA LEU A 66 -11.06 12.55 -6.75
C LEU A 66 -10.34 11.68 -5.72
N LEU A 67 -9.43 12.26 -4.94
CA LEU A 67 -8.71 11.51 -3.89
C LEU A 67 -9.69 10.97 -2.84
N ASP A 68 -10.68 11.75 -2.46
CA ASP A 68 -11.72 11.30 -1.55
C ASP A 68 -12.52 10.10 -2.12
N SER A 69 -12.80 10.13 -3.42
CA SER A 69 -13.48 9.03 -4.12
C SER A 69 -12.60 7.78 -4.23
N MET A 70 -11.29 7.95 -4.36
CA MET A 70 -10.34 6.83 -4.43
C MET A 70 -10.19 6.13 -3.08
N PHE A 71 -10.23 6.88 -1.98
CA PHE A 71 -9.98 6.41 -0.62
C PHE A 71 -11.13 6.82 0.31
N PRO A 72 -12.34 6.28 0.11
CA PRO A 72 -13.53 6.77 0.82
C PRO A 72 -13.70 6.21 2.24
N PHE A 73 -12.87 5.24 2.61
CA PHE A 73 -13.01 4.55 3.90
C PHE A 73 -12.25 5.25 5.02
N ASP A 74 -12.71 5.05 6.27
CA ASP A 74 -12.12 5.66 7.46
C ASP A 74 -10.95 4.85 8.04
N ASN A 75 -10.31 4.03 7.22
CA ASN A 75 -9.19 3.20 7.65
C ASN A 75 -7.99 4.03 8.07
N ARG A 76 -7.25 3.53 9.04
CA ARG A 76 -6.09 4.20 9.64
C ARG A 76 -4.82 3.42 9.36
N TYR A 77 -3.74 4.14 9.14
CA TYR A 77 -2.42 3.55 8.98
C TYR A 77 -1.94 2.91 10.28
N MET A 78 -1.20 1.83 10.14
CA MET A 78 -0.63 1.08 11.25
C MET A 78 0.78 0.60 10.92
N VAL A 79 1.58 0.38 11.96
CA VAL A 79 2.83 -0.39 11.89
C VAL A 79 2.66 -1.65 12.72
N LEU A 80 2.91 -2.78 12.08
CA LEU A 80 2.90 -4.10 12.72
C LEU A 80 4.32 -4.65 12.77
N GLU A 81 4.62 -5.40 13.81
CA GLU A 81 5.83 -6.22 13.87
C GLU A 81 5.43 -7.69 13.85
N MET A 82 5.95 -8.43 12.88
CA MET A 82 5.56 -9.82 12.67
C MET A 82 6.75 -10.68 12.23
N SER A 83 6.65 -11.97 12.50
CA SER A 83 7.65 -12.92 12.05
C SER A 83 7.62 -13.08 10.53
N GLY A 84 8.77 -13.45 9.95
CA GLY A 84 8.82 -13.80 8.54
C GLY A 84 7.91 -14.97 8.19
N LYS A 85 7.71 -15.90 9.12
CA LYS A 85 6.76 -17.01 8.95
C LYS A 85 5.34 -16.48 8.72
N ASP A 86 4.87 -15.57 9.56
CA ASP A 86 3.53 -14.97 9.42
C ASP A 86 3.45 -14.09 8.17
N LEU A 87 4.53 -13.38 7.85
CA LEU A 87 4.61 -12.60 6.62
C LEU A 87 4.47 -13.48 5.38
N LEU A 88 5.15 -14.63 5.34
CA LEU A 88 5.02 -15.59 4.23
C LEU A 88 3.60 -16.14 4.13
N GLU A 89 2.95 -16.41 5.26
CA GLU A 89 1.54 -16.83 5.25
C GLU A 89 0.63 -15.73 4.69
N ALA A 90 0.88 -14.47 5.05
CA ALA A 90 0.14 -13.33 4.51
C ALA A 90 0.34 -13.22 2.99
N LEU A 91 1.57 -13.38 2.50
CA LEU A 91 1.87 -13.37 1.08
C LEU A 91 1.17 -14.52 0.33
N ASN A 92 1.04 -15.69 0.96
CA ASN A 92 0.24 -16.80 0.41
C ASN A 92 -1.24 -16.43 0.27
N VAL A 93 -1.81 -15.75 1.24
CA VAL A 93 -3.19 -15.25 1.15
C VAL A 93 -3.35 -14.32 -0.04
N MET A 94 -2.42 -13.38 -0.21
CA MET A 94 -2.42 -12.44 -1.33
C MET A 94 -2.25 -13.16 -2.67
N ALA A 95 -1.35 -14.13 -2.74
CA ALA A 95 -1.11 -14.94 -3.95
C ALA A 95 -2.36 -15.75 -4.34
N SER A 96 -3.11 -16.26 -3.36
CA SER A 96 -4.31 -17.07 -3.61
C SER A 96 -5.42 -16.29 -4.33
N ARG A 97 -5.39 -14.95 -4.26
CA ARG A 97 -6.34 -14.09 -4.99
C ARG A 97 -5.73 -13.38 -6.20
N GLY A 98 -4.59 -13.88 -6.70
CA GLY A 98 -3.94 -13.35 -7.89
C GLY A 98 -3.00 -12.17 -7.62
N GLY A 99 -2.56 -12.01 -6.39
CA GLY A 99 -1.69 -10.92 -5.97
C GLY A 99 -2.45 -9.73 -5.41
N ASP A 100 -1.74 -8.86 -4.72
CA ASP A 100 -2.26 -7.63 -4.15
C ASP A 100 -1.14 -6.59 -4.00
N ALA A 101 -1.39 -5.52 -3.26
CA ALA A 101 -0.53 -4.35 -3.24
C ALA A 101 0.66 -4.51 -2.27
N LEU A 102 1.86 -4.41 -2.80
CA LEU A 102 3.12 -4.44 -2.05
C LEU A 102 3.98 -3.22 -2.39
N SER A 103 4.73 -2.75 -1.40
CA SER A 103 5.67 -1.65 -1.59
C SER A 103 6.93 -2.08 -2.34
N ARG A 104 7.68 -1.07 -2.81
CA ARG A 104 8.96 -1.26 -3.50
C ARG A 104 9.90 -2.12 -2.67
N GLY A 105 10.73 -2.87 -3.35
CA GLY A 105 11.68 -3.81 -2.76
C GLY A 105 11.12 -5.22 -2.60
N MET A 106 9.80 -5.38 -2.63
CA MET A 106 9.17 -6.70 -2.57
C MET A 106 9.06 -7.30 -3.97
N MET A 107 9.47 -8.56 -4.10
CA MET A 107 9.30 -9.37 -5.31
C MET A 107 8.85 -10.76 -4.89
N VAL A 108 7.67 -11.14 -5.32
CA VAL A 108 7.04 -12.42 -4.96
C VAL A 108 6.64 -13.17 -6.22
N THR A 109 7.01 -14.44 -6.31
CA THR A 109 6.51 -15.33 -7.35
C THR A 109 5.63 -16.39 -6.71
N TYR A 110 4.57 -16.78 -7.39
CA TYR A 110 3.64 -17.80 -6.93
C TYR A 110 3.18 -18.66 -8.10
N ASP A 111 2.68 -19.85 -7.80
CA ASP A 111 2.22 -20.77 -8.82
C ASP A 111 0.72 -20.58 -9.12
N LYS A 112 0.22 -21.33 -10.10
CA LYS A 112 -1.19 -21.24 -10.54
C LYS A 112 -2.19 -21.63 -9.44
N SER A 113 -1.75 -22.36 -8.42
CA SER A 113 -2.60 -22.70 -7.27
C SER A 113 -2.65 -21.58 -6.23
N GLY A 114 -1.87 -20.51 -6.41
CA GLY A 114 -1.79 -19.40 -5.47
C GLY A 114 -0.81 -19.64 -4.32
N LYS A 115 0.15 -20.54 -4.51
CA LYS A 115 1.19 -20.80 -3.51
C LYS A 115 2.45 -20.02 -3.84
N VAL A 116 3.00 -19.32 -2.83
CA VAL A 116 4.25 -18.59 -2.97
C VAL A 116 5.41 -19.54 -3.23
N LEU A 117 6.15 -19.28 -4.31
CA LEU A 117 7.37 -20.00 -4.68
C LEU A 117 8.62 -19.29 -4.17
N SER A 118 8.62 -17.97 -4.20
CA SER A 118 9.73 -17.14 -3.74
C SER A 118 9.21 -15.79 -3.26
N ALA A 119 9.75 -15.31 -2.16
CA ALA A 119 9.44 -13.98 -1.63
C ALA A 119 10.75 -13.32 -1.19
N LYS A 120 11.05 -12.16 -1.79
CA LYS A 120 12.27 -11.41 -1.50
C LYS A 120 11.96 -9.96 -1.14
N LEU A 121 12.72 -9.43 -0.20
CA LEU A 121 12.74 -8.02 0.14
C LEU A 121 14.15 -7.47 -0.14
N LYS A 122 14.26 -6.50 -1.05
CA LYS A 122 15.54 -5.92 -1.49
C LYS A 122 16.55 -7.00 -1.88
N GLY A 123 16.09 -8.00 -2.63
CA GLY A 123 16.90 -9.10 -3.15
C GLY A 123 17.20 -10.22 -2.16
N LYS A 124 16.79 -10.09 -0.90
CA LYS A 124 17.01 -11.12 0.13
C LYS A 124 15.72 -11.90 0.40
N LYS A 125 15.83 -13.21 0.47
CA LYS A 125 14.68 -14.06 0.83
C LYS A 125 14.13 -13.67 2.19
N ILE A 126 12.81 -13.67 2.31
CA ILE A 126 12.14 -13.50 3.61
C ILE A 126 12.56 -14.67 4.50
N ASP A 127 13.13 -14.33 5.66
CA ASP A 127 13.57 -15.29 6.66
C ASP A 127 12.43 -15.56 7.64
N PRO A 128 11.92 -16.80 7.73
CA PRO A 128 10.80 -17.12 8.64
C PRO A 128 11.08 -16.79 10.11
N LYS A 129 12.35 -16.77 10.50
CA LYS A 129 12.78 -16.54 11.90
C LYS A 129 13.05 -15.07 12.22
N LYS A 130 13.13 -14.21 11.20
CA LYS A 130 13.38 -12.79 11.37
C LYS A 130 12.08 -12.04 11.65
N MET A 131 12.16 -10.92 12.36
CA MET A 131 11.03 -10.01 12.57
C MET A 131 11.05 -8.90 11.52
N TYR A 132 9.87 -8.54 11.03
CA TYR A 132 9.67 -7.51 10.02
C TYR A 132 8.69 -6.47 10.52
N LYS A 133 8.94 -5.20 10.20
CA LYS A 133 8.00 -4.12 10.45
C LYS A 133 7.23 -3.82 9.17
N VAL A 134 5.92 -3.95 9.25
CA VAL A 134 5.00 -3.87 8.11
C VAL A 134 4.06 -2.69 8.29
N ALA A 135 4.06 -1.78 7.32
CA ALA A 135 3.09 -0.71 7.22
C ALA A 135 1.82 -1.24 6.55
N THR A 136 0.68 -0.95 7.09
CA THR A 136 -0.61 -1.38 6.55
C THR A 136 -1.74 -0.49 7.07
N ILE A 137 -2.97 -0.98 6.96
CA ILE A 137 -4.17 -0.31 7.52
C ILE A 137 -4.86 -1.23 8.53
N ASP A 138 -5.67 -0.63 9.40
CA ASP A 138 -6.39 -1.34 10.45
C ASP A 138 -7.31 -2.44 9.91
N TYR A 139 -7.98 -2.20 8.77
CA TYR A 139 -8.83 -3.20 8.13
C TYR A 139 -8.08 -4.53 7.90
N LEU A 140 -6.86 -4.45 7.35
CA LEU A 140 -6.03 -5.64 7.09
C LEU A 140 -5.44 -6.21 8.39
N ALA A 141 -5.00 -5.34 9.29
CA ALA A 141 -4.47 -5.75 10.60
C ALA A 141 -5.52 -6.48 11.44
N ASN A 142 -6.79 -6.17 11.25
CA ASN A 142 -7.91 -6.83 11.93
C ASN A 142 -8.41 -8.09 11.20
N GLY A 143 -7.74 -8.51 10.14
CA GLY A 143 -8.06 -9.74 9.41
C GLY A 143 -8.94 -9.53 8.17
N GLY A 144 -9.18 -8.29 7.74
CA GLY A 144 -9.89 -8.01 6.49
C GLY A 144 -9.18 -8.66 5.30
N ASP A 145 -9.92 -8.99 4.25
CA ASP A 145 -9.42 -9.68 3.06
C ASP A 145 -8.72 -11.00 3.38
N TYR A 146 -9.20 -11.71 4.41
CA TYR A 146 -8.64 -12.99 4.87
C TYR A 146 -7.20 -12.90 5.39
N MET A 147 -6.74 -11.71 5.76
CA MET A 147 -5.38 -11.48 6.25
C MET A 147 -5.21 -11.88 7.71
N VAL A 148 -5.67 -13.08 8.06
CA VAL A 148 -5.53 -13.65 9.42
C VAL A 148 -4.09 -13.59 9.95
N PRO A 149 -3.05 -13.84 9.14
CA PRO A 149 -1.68 -13.75 9.64
C PRO A 149 -1.31 -12.38 10.22
N LEU A 150 -1.89 -11.28 9.70
CA LEU A 150 -1.64 -9.95 10.24
C LEU A 150 -2.23 -9.74 11.63
N THR A 151 -3.27 -10.49 11.98
CA THR A 151 -3.89 -10.39 13.32
C THR A 151 -2.97 -10.90 14.43
N ARG A 152 -1.97 -11.70 14.09
CA ARG A 152 -0.99 -12.25 15.04
C ARG A 152 0.19 -11.30 15.30
N ALA A 153 0.29 -10.23 14.54
CA ALA A 153 1.38 -9.28 14.65
C ALA A 153 1.24 -8.40 15.91
N LYS A 154 2.37 -7.92 16.41
CA LYS A 154 2.40 -6.89 17.44
C LYS A 154 2.12 -5.54 16.81
N ARG A 155 1.18 -4.78 17.39
CA ARG A 155 0.84 -3.43 16.93
C ARG A 155 1.78 -2.43 17.56
N LEU A 156 2.63 -1.80 16.76
CA LEU A 156 3.61 -0.81 17.22
C LEU A 156 3.08 0.61 17.14
N TYR A 157 2.22 0.89 16.18
CA TYR A 157 1.72 2.23 15.90
C TYR A 157 0.35 2.14 15.23
N GLU A 158 -0.56 2.99 15.65
CA GLU A 158 -1.87 3.19 15.01
C GLU A 158 -2.12 4.69 14.90
N ASP A 159 -2.34 5.17 13.67
CA ASP A 159 -2.58 6.59 13.44
C ASP A 159 -3.99 6.99 13.88
N GLU A 160 -4.16 8.25 14.27
CA GLU A 160 -5.45 8.77 14.77
C GLU A 160 -6.36 9.27 13.65
N GLN A 161 -5.80 9.56 12.47
CA GLN A 161 -6.54 10.10 11.34
C GLN A 161 -6.78 9.03 10.27
N LYS A 162 -7.88 9.15 9.52
CA LYS A 162 -8.09 8.31 8.34
C LYS A 162 -6.98 8.56 7.32
N TYR A 163 -6.50 7.49 6.69
CA TYR A 163 -5.30 7.60 5.85
C TYR A 163 -5.50 8.43 4.59
N GLY A 164 -6.74 8.60 4.12
CA GLY A 164 -7.02 9.50 3.00
C GLY A 164 -6.57 10.93 3.23
N ILE A 165 -6.60 11.40 4.48
CA ILE A 165 -6.07 12.73 4.85
C ILE A 165 -4.56 12.79 4.61
N HIS A 166 -3.85 11.74 4.95
CA HIS A 166 -2.40 11.67 4.74
C HIS A 166 -2.04 11.58 3.25
N VAL A 167 -2.83 10.86 2.48
CA VAL A 167 -2.65 10.80 1.02
C VAL A 167 -2.84 12.19 0.40
N LEU A 168 -3.89 12.90 0.80
CA LEU A 168 -4.14 14.28 0.36
C LEU A 168 -2.96 15.19 0.70
N ASN A 169 -2.48 15.14 1.93
CA ASN A 169 -1.34 15.95 2.37
C ASN A 169 -0.06 15.58 1.62
N TYR A 170 0.17 14.31 1.35
CA TYR A 170 1.30 13.85 0.55
C TYR A 170 1.28 14.47 -0.85
N VAL A 171 0.12 14.43 -1.52
CA VAL A 171 -0.04 15.01 -2.87
C VAL A 171 0.18 16.52 -2.84
N LYS A 172 -0.35 17.22 -1.82
CA LYS A 172 -0.13 18.67 -1.66
C LYS A 172 1.34 19.01 -1.45
N GLU A 173 2.06 18.25 -0.64
CA GLU A 173 3.49 18.45 -0.40
C GLU A 173 4.30 18.19 -1.67
N LEU A 174 3.95 17.16 -2.42
CA LEU A 174 4.58 16.83 -3.68
C LEU A 174 4.46 18.00 -4.67
N THR A 175 3.26 18.57 -4.77
CA THR A 175 2.95 19.70 -5.63
C THR A 175 3.71 20.95 -5.18
N ALA A 176 3.75 21.22 -3.88
CA ALA A 176 4.50 22.35 -3.32
C ALA A 176 6.00 22.23 -3.61
N ALA A 177 6.53 21.04 -3.76
CA ALA A 177 7.92 20.77 -4.13
C ALA A 177 8.14 20.83 -5.65
N GLY A 178 7.13 21.19 -6.45
CA GLY A 178 7.21 21.27 -7.90
C GLY A 178 7.22 19.90 -8.60
N LYS A 179 6.71 18.87 -7.93
CA LYS A 179 6.71 17.49 -8.44
C LYS A 179 5.30 17.04 -8.80
N GLN A 180 5.23 16.06 -9.69
CA GLN A 180 3.98 15.41 -10.07
C GLN A 180 3.91 13.98 -9.50
N ILE A 181 2.70 13.44 -9.41
CA ILE A 181 2.47 12.05 -9.05
C ILE A 181 3.10 11.18 -10.12
N LYS A 182 3.92 10.21 -9.68
CA LYS A 182 4.64 9.31 -10.56
C LYS A 182 4.70 7.94 -9.92
N SER A 183 4.45 6.89 -10.70
CA SER A 183 4.50 5.52 -10.25
C SER A 183 5.50 4.70 -11.06
N VAL A 184 5.80 3.52 -10.57
CA VAL A 184 6.69 2.55 -11.20
C VAL A 184 5.87 1.41 -11.77
N ASN A 185 6.03 1.13 -13.06
CA ASN A 185 5.37 0.01 -13.72
C ASN A 185 6.18 -1.27 -13.48
N GLU A 186 5.90 -1.93 -12.36
CA GLU A 186 6.64 -3.10 -11.89
C GLU A 186 5.65 -4.13 -11.36
N GLN A 187 5.76 -5.37 -11.81
CA GLN A 187 4.92 -6.46 -11.31
C GLN A 187 5.61 -7.12 -10.11
N ARG A 188 5.18 -6.77 -8.91
CA ARG A 188 5.80 -7.21 -7.64
C ARG A 188 5.29 -8.56 -7.15
N MET A 189 4.14 -9.01 -7.66
CA MET A 189 3.63 -10.36 -7.45
C MET A 189 3.37 -10.99 -8.81
N GLN A 190 4.08 -12.09 -9.14
CA GLN A 190 4.05 -12.69 -10.45
C GLN A 190 3.65 -14.17 -10.36
N CYS A 191 2.67 -14.57 -11.18
CA CYS A 191 2.33 -15.99 -11.36
C CYS A 191 3.31 -16.64 -12.33
N LYS A 192 3.85 -17.77 -11.94
CA LYS A 192 4.80 -18.55 -12.74
C LYS A 192 4.20 -19.88 -13.19
#